data_cd73cddb3b0d94bcc94b12b8cc1b9c04
#
_entry.id   cd73cddb3b0d94bcc94b12b8cc1b9c04
#
_cell.length_a   1.000
_cell.length_b   1.000
_cell.length_c   1.000
_cell.angle_alpha   90.00
_cell.angle_beta   90.00
_cell.angle_gamma   90.00
#
_symmetry.space_group_name_H-M   'P 1'
#
loop_
_entity.id
_entity.type
_entity.pdbx_description
1 polymer ?
#
loop_
_entity_poly.entity_id
_entity_poly.type
_entity_poly.pdbx_seq_one_letter_code
_entity_poly.pdbx_strand_id
1 'polypeptide(L)'
;PVIADGGIRYTGDIVKAIAAGAHSVMLGSLLAGTKESPGETIIFEGRKYKSYRGMGSVEAMNQGSKDRYFQDVEDDIKKLVPEGIVGRVAYKGELQESMHQFIGGLRAGMGYCGAKDIETLQAVSRFVRITASGIAESHPHNITITKEAPNYSR
;
A
#
# COMPACT_ATOMS: atom_id res chain seq x y z
N PRO A 1 17.51 -5.89 -10.85
CA PRO A 1 16.09 -5.73 -10.52
C PRO A 1 15.87 -4.51 -9.63
N VAL A 2 14.70 -3.88 -9.80
CA VAL A 2 14.30 -2.69 -9.04
C VAL A 2 13.03 -3.00 -8.27
N ILE A 3 12.98 -2.58 -7.01
CA ILE A 3 11.78 -2.65 -6.16
C ILE A 3 11.22 -1.24 -6.03
N ALA A 4 9.96 -1.02 -6.41
CA ALA A 4 9.27 0.24 -6.15
C ALA A 4 8.77 0.23 -4.71
N ASP A 5 9.44 0.99 -3.82
CA ASP A 5 9.12 1.05 -2.40
C ASP A 5 8.41 2.36 -2.06
N GLY A 6 7.22 2.22 -1.51
CA GLY A 6 6.40 3.32 -1.03
C GLY A 6 5.39 3.86 -2.06
N GLY A 7 4.39 4.56 -1.56
CA GLY A 7 3.39 5.26 -2.36
C GLY A 7 2.27 4.43 -2.98
N ILE A 8 2.29 3.11 -2.85
CA ILE A 8 1.25 2.21 -3.38
C ILE A 8 0.01 2.28 -2.48
N ARG A 9 -1.07 2.86 -2.99
CA ARG A 9 -2.35 3.02 -2.28
C ARG A 9 -3.50 2.24 -2.93
N TYR A 10 -3.45 2.10 -4.25
CA TYR A 10 -4.46 1.44 -5.08
C TYR A 10 -3.82 0.40 -5.99
N THR A 11 -4.62 -0.53 -6.47
CA THR A 11 -4.14 -1.54 -7.44
C THR A 11 -3.56 -0.92 -8.71
N GLY A 12 -4.11 0.22 -9.16
CA GLY A 12 -3.58 0.97 -10.29
C GLY A 12 -2.16 1.52 -10.07
N ASP A 13 -1.75 1.75 -8.82
CA ASP A 13 -0.38 2.21 -8.53
C ASP A 13 0.62 1.08 -8.75
N ILE A 14 0.23 -0.18 -8.50
CA ILE A 14 1.04 -1.36 -8.83
C ILE A 14 1.31 -1.40 -10.33
N VAL A 15 0.26 -1.21 -11.15
CA VAL A 15 0.39 -1.17 -12.63
C VAL A 15 1.35 -0.08 -13.05
N LYS A 16 1.19 1.13 -12.52
CA LYS A 16 2.06 2.26 -12.83
C LYS A 16 3.52 2.01 -12.43
N ALA A 17 3.77 1.45 -11.25
CA ALA A 17 5.10 1.13 -10.78
C ALA A 17 5.80 0.10 -11.69
N ILE A 18 5.10 -0.98 -12.04
CA ILE A 18 5.62 -2.02 -12.95
C ILE A 18 5.84 -1.44 -14.36
N ALA A 19 4.89 -0.68 -14.89
CA ALA A 19 5.02 -0.01 -16.19
C ALA A 19 6.20 0.98 -16.24
N ALA A 20 6.55 1.60 -15.12
CA ALA A 20 7.72 2.49 -15.00
C ALA A 20 9.07 1.74 -14.92
N GLY A 21 9.07 0.41 -14.93
CA GLY A 21 10.27 -0.43 -14.93
C GLY A 21 10.58 -1.14 -13.62
N ALA A 22 9.70 -1.07 -12.62
CA ALA A 22 9.87 -1.88 -11.42
C ALA A 22 9.65 -3.37 -11.72
N HIS A 23 10.44 -4.24 -11.09
CA HIS A 23 10.30 -5.69 -11.17
C HIS A 23 9.38 -6.24 -10.09
N SER A 24 9.29 -5.51 -8.97
CA SER A 24 8.41 -5.81 -7.85
C SER A 24 8.01 -4.51 -7.14
N VAL A 25 7.00 -4.61 -6.28
CA VAL A 25 6.51 -3.50 -5.47
C VAL A 25 6.55 -3.86 -3.98
N MET A 26 6.91 -2.91 -3.14
CA MET A 26 6.82 -3.03 -1.69
C MET A 26 5.45 -2.54 -1.23
N LEU A 27 4.72 -3.41 -0.53
CA LEU A 27 3.39 -3.11 -0.01
C LEU A 27 3.44 -3.04 1.52
N GLY A 28 3.10 -1.91 2.08
CA GLY A 28 2.99 -1.68 3.52
C GLY A 28 1.53 -1.68 3.99
N SER A 29 0.92 -0.50 4.05
CA SER A 29 -0.44 -0.30 4.57
C SER A 29 -1.52 -1.10 3.84
N LEU A 30 -1.32 -1.45 2.57
CA LEU A 30 -2.26 -2.29 1.83
C LEU A 30 -2.40 -3.69 2.44
N LEU A 31 -1.33 -4.25 3.01
CA LEU A 31 -1.32 -5.56 3.64
C LEU A 31 -1.50 -5.50 5.16
N ALA A 32 -1.30 -4.34 5.78
CA ALA A 32 -1.33 -4.18 7.24
C ALA A 32 -2.68 -4.54 7.89
N GLY A 33 -3.79 -4.42 7.14
CA GLY A 33 -5.14 -4.76 7.60
C GLY A 33 -5.52 -6.23 7.44
N THR A 34 -4.67 -7.07 6.86
CA THR A 34 -4.99 -8.48 6.65
C THR A 34 -4.93 -9.28 7.94
N LYS A 35 -5.64 -10.41 7.98
CA LYS A 35 -5.68 -11.33 9.12
C LYS A 35 -4.28 -11.79 9.52
N GLU A 36 -3.44 -12.08 8.54
CA GLU A 36 -2.07 -12.60 8.69
C GLU A 36 -1.05 -11.54 9.11
N SER A 37 -1.40 -10.26 8.99
CA SER A 37 -0.54 -9.18 9.49
C SER A 37 -0.32 -9.33 11.01
N PRO A 38 0.89 -9.09 11.53
CA PRO A 38 1.23 -9.31 12.94
C PRO A 38 0.53 -8.36 13.92
N GLY A 39 -0.07 -7.27 13.47
CA GLY A 39 -0.79 -6.32 14.33
C GLY A 39 -1.98 -6.97 15.03
N GLU A 40 -2.27 -6.52 16.25
CA GLU A 40 -3.42 -6.98 17.02
C GLU A 40 -4.74 -6.55 16.36
N THR A 41 -5.77 -7.39 16.47
CA THR A 41 -7.12 -7.03 16.04
C THR A 41 -7.80 -6.22 17.13
N ILE A 42 -8.24 -5.02 16.79
CA ILE A 42 -8.87 -4.05 17.69
C ILE A 42 -10.31 -3.84 17.23
N ILE A 43 -11.25 -3.83 18.19
CA ILE A 43 -12.63 -3.38 17.91
C ILE A 43 -12.75 -1.93 18.40
N PHE A 44 -13.13 -1.04 17.50
CA PHE A 44 -13.34 0.36 17.79
C PHE A 44 -14.60 0.86 17.06
N GLU A 45 -15.51 1.47 17.82
CA GLU A 45 -16.81 1.96 17.28
C GLU A 45 -17.56 0.89 16.45
N GLY A 46 -17.56 -0.36 16.94
CA GLY A 46 -18.24 -1.49 16.30
C GLY A 46 -17.57 -2.04 15.03
N ARG A 47 -16.39 -1.53 14.66
CA ARG A 47 -15.62 -1.98 13.49
C ARG A 47 -14.32 -2.65 13.90
N LYS A 48 -13.87 -3.59 13.07
CA LYS A 48 -12.59 -4.28 13.26
C LYS A 48 -11.45 -3.48 12.60
N TYR A 49 -10.35 -3.37 13.32
CA TYR A 49 -9.10 -2.75 12.87
C TYR A 49 -7.92 -3.66 13.21
N LYS A 50 -6.79 -3.45 12.58
CA LYS A 50 -5.49 -3.99 12.97
C LYS A 50 -4.64 -2.86 13.52
N SER A 51 -3.91 -3.10 14.60
CA SER A 51 -2.85 -2.18 15.03
C SER A 51 -1.79 -2.11 13.93
N TYR A 52 -1.31 -0.91 13.67
CA TYR A 52 -0.31 -0.64 12.65
C TYR A 52 0.77 0.27 13.22
N ARG A 53 2.01 -0.06 12.93
CA ARG A 53 3.14 0.81 13.26
C ARG A 53 4.14 0.85 12.11
N GLY A 54 4.70 2.03 11.84
CA GLY A 54 5.81 2.17 10.91
C GLY A 54 7.06 1.53 11.51
N MET A 55 7.96 1.00 10.69
CA MET A 55 9.21 0.38 11.13
C MET A 55 10.13 1.36 11.87
N GLY A 56 10.06 2.66 11.58
CA GLY A 56 10.77 3.74 12.26
C GLY A 56 10.02 4.31 13.47
N SER A 57 8.94 3.67 13.96
CA SER A 57 8.30 4.07 15.22
C SER A 57 9.13 3.62 16.42
N VAL A 58 9.00 4.33 17.54
CA VAL A 58 9.73 3.97 18.79
C VAL A 58 9.40 2.54 19.20
N GLU A 59 8.16 2.12 19.09
CA GLU A 59 7.70 0.77 19.43
C GLU A 59 8.33 -0.30 18.54
N ALA A 60 8.53 -0.02 17.24
CA ALA A 60 9.18 -0.94 16.33
C ALA A 60 10.68 -0.98 16.57
N MET A 61 11.34 0.16 16.82
CA MET A 61 12.75 0.24 17.14
C MET A 61 13.09 -0.51 18.42
N ASN A 62 12.24 -0.44 19.44
CA ASN A 62 12.41 -1.19 20.68
C ASN A 62 12.31 -2.72 20.51
N GLN A 63 11.68 -3.17 19.42
CA GLN A 63 11.51 -4.59 19.11
C GLN A 63 12.46 -5.10 18.00
N GLY A 64 13.52 -4.34 17.67
CA GLY A 64 14.62 -4.82 16.85
C GLY A 64 14.84 -4.11 15.50
N SER A 65 14.11 -3.03 15.17
CA SER A 65 14.34 -2.32 13.90
C SER A 65 15.28 -1.11 13.99
N LYS A 66 16.02 -0.98 15.10
CA LYS A 66 16.99 0.12 15.33
C LYS A 66 18.08 0.18 14.28
N ASP A 67 18.62 -0.98 13.89
CA ASP A 67 19.70 -1.15 12.91
C ASP A 67 19.37 -0.53 11.56
N ARG A 68 18.13 -0.67 11.11
CA ARG A 68 17.63 -0.10 9.85
C ARG A 68 17.71 1.43 9.82
N TYR A 69 17.67 2.07 10.98
CA TYR A 69 17.68 3.53 11.11
C TYR A 69 19.01 4.04 11.70
N PHE A 70 20.07 3.20 11.66
CA PHE A 70 21.40 3.54 12.19
C PHE A 70 21.41 3.96 13.66
N GLN A 71 20.47 3.41 14.45
CA GLN A 71 20.29 3.71 15.87
C GLN A 71 20.49 2.46 16.76
N ASP A 72 21.17 1.46 16.25
CA ASP A 72 21.45 0.18 16.90
C ASP A 72 22.35 0.31 18.14
N VAL A 73 23.19 1.33 18.19
CA VAL A 73 24.09 1.62 19.32
C VAL A 73 23.45 2.45 20.43
N GLU A 74 22.23 2.96 20.23
CA GLU A 74 21.53 3.79 21.22
C GLU A 74 20.55 2.94 22.04
N ASP A 75 20.84 2.79 23.32
CA ASP A 75 20.02 2.02 24.27
C ASP A 75 19.00 2.88 25.03
N ASP A 76 19.19 4.19 25.06
CA ASP A 76 18.23 5.09 25.72
C ASP A 76 17.07 5.44 24.75
N ILE A 77 15.88 4.89 25.05
CA ILE A 77 14.65 5.10 24.28
C ILE A 77 14.35 6.59 24.05
N LYS A 78 14.70 7.45 25.01
CA LYS A 78 14.44 8.89 24.92
C LYS A 78 15.31 9.59 23.88
N LYS A 79 16.37 8.96 23.42
CA LYS A 79 17.27 9.51 22.40
C LYS A 79 16.99 8.96 20.99
N LEU A 80 16.10 7.95 20.87
CA LEU A 80 15.67 7.45 19.57
C LEU A 80 14.91 8.54 18.83
N VAL A 81 15.22 8.74 17.55
CA VAL A 81 14.52 9.67 16.66
C VAL A 81 13.47 8.90 15.87
N PRO A 82 12.18 9.00 16.21
CA PRO A 82 11.14 8.27 15.51
C PRO A 82 10.85 8.91 14.14
N GLU A 83 10.87 8.10 13.10
CA GLU A 83 10.46 8.46 11.74
C GLU A 83 9.11 7.81 11.34
N GLY A 84 8.59 6.93 12.18
CA GLY A 84 7.37 6.19 11.94
C GLY A 84 6.27 6.53 12.95
N ILE A 85 5.03 6.28 12.53
CA ILE A 85 3.83 6.48 13.33
C ILE A 85 3.26 5.14 13.83
N VAL A 86 2.48 5.22 14.91
CA VAL A 86 1.62 4.13 15.40
C VAL A 86 0.17 4.53 15.17
N GLY A 87 -0.63 3.61 14.68
CA GLY A 87 -2.03 3.86 14.38
C GLY A 87 -2.81 2.56 14.22
N ARG A 88 -3.94 2.65 13.56
CA ARG A 88 -4.76 1.50 13.19
C ARG A 88 -5.19 1.58 11.74
N VAL A 89 -5.33 0.44 11.10
CA VAL A 89 -5.86 0.29 9.74
C VAL A 89 -7.12 -0.57 9.76
N ALA A 90 -8.03 -0.33 8.84
CA ALA A 90 -9.24 -1.14 8.72
C ALA A 90 -8.88 -2.61 8.48
N TYR A 91 -9.58 -3.52 9.15
CA TYR A 91 -9.44 -4.95 8.91
C TYR A 91 -9.95 -5.31 7.52
N LYS A 92 -9.18 -6.08 6.76
CA LYS A 92 -9.44 -6.37 5.34
C LYS A 92 -9.76 -7.86 5.05
N GLY A 93 -9.83 -8.71 6.06
CA GLY A 93 -10.02 -10.15 5.83
C GLY A 93 -8.71 -10.89 5.58
N GLU A 94 -8.77 -11.97 4.85
CA GLU A 94 -7.61 -12.82 4.56
C GLU A 94 -6.70 -12.23 3.49
N LEU A 95 -5.41 -12.48 3.59
CA LEU A 95 -4.40 -12.03 2.62
C LEU A 95 -4.73 -12.48 1.19
N GLN A 96 -5.24 -13.72 1.05
CA GLN A 96 -5.60 -14.29 -0.24
C GLN A 96 -6.61 -13.41 -1.01
N GLU A 97 -7.61 -12.86 -0.33
CA GLU A 97 -8.60 -11.97 -0.93
C GLU A 97 -7.95 -10.68 -1.45
N SER A 98 -7.07 -10.09 -0.65
CA SER A 98 -6.31 -8.89 -1.05
C SER A 98 -5.41 -9.17 -2.24
N MET A 99 -4.68 -10.29 -2.24
CA MET A 99 -3.81 -10.69 -3.35
C MET A 99 -4.58 -10.95 -4.64
N HIS A 100 -5.76 -11.57 -4.55
CA HIS A 100 -6.64 -11.76 -5.71
C HIS A 100 -7.01 -10.42 -6.36
N GLN A 101 -7.34 -9.40 -5.54
CA GLN A 101 -7.66 -8.06 -6.02
C GLN A 101 -6.45 -7.37 -6.65
N PHE A 102 -5.26 -7.49 -6.06
CA PHE A 102 -4.05 -6.86 -6.60
C PHE A 102 -3.66 -7.47 -7.95
N ILE A 103 -3.69 -8.78 -8.07
CA ILE A 103 -3.42 -9.49 -9.34
C ILE A 103 -4.50 -9.15 -10.38
N GLY A 104 -5.76 -9.12 -9.99
CA GLY A 104 -6.86 -8.72 -10.85
C GLY A 104 -6.69 -7.30 -11.40
N GLY A 105 -6.31 -6.35 -10.52
CA GLY A 105 -6.04 -4.97 -10.91
C GLY A 105 -4.85 -4.84 -11.85
N LEU A 106 -3.77 -5.59 -11.62
CA LEU A 106 -2.62 -5.62 -12.52
C LEU A 106 -3.00 -6.16 -13.90
N ARG A 107 -3.72 -7.28 -13.96
CA ARG A 107 -4.22 -7.87 -15.22
C ARG A 107 -5.14 -6.92 -15.98
N ALA A 108 -6.05 -6.24 -15.28
CA ALA A 108 -6.92 -5.24 -15.89
C ALA A 108 -6.12 -4.08 -16.49
N GLY A 109 -5.14 -3.55 -15.75
CA GLY A 109 -4.25 -2.50 -16.26
C GLY A 109 -3.42 -2.93 -17.46
N MET A 110 -2.90 -4.16 -17.47
CA MET A 110 -2.24 -4.75 -18.63
C MET A 110 -3.18 -4.82 -19.84
N GLY A 111 -4.44 -5.25 -19.62
CA GLY A 111 -5.47 -5.28 -20.66
C GLY A 111 -5.74 -3.90 -21.26
N TYR A 112 -5.88 -2.86 -20.44
CA TYR A 112 -6.06 -1.48 -20.91
C TYR A 112 -4.87 -0.97 -21.73
N CYS A 113 -3.65 -1.45 -21.45
CA CYS A 113 -2.45 -1.08 -22.21
C CYS A 113 -2.19 -1.99 -23.42
N GLY A 114 -3.02 -3.02 -23.66
CA GLY A 114 -2.78 -4.01 -24.70
C GLY A 114 -1.55 -4.88 -24.47
N ALA A 115 -1.11 -5.02 -23.22
CA ALA A 115 0.10 -5.75 -22.85
C ALA A 115 -0.24 -7.19 -22.45
N LYS A 116 0.33 -8.16 -23.17
CA LYS A 116 0.13 -9.60 -22.90
C LYS A 116 0.97 -10.13 -21.72
N ASP A 117 2.07 -9.45 -21.40
CA ASP A 117 3.03 -9.79 -20.35
C ASP A 117 3.65 -8.51 -19.75
N ILE A 118 4.43 -8.67 -18.68
CA ILE A 118 5.08 -7.56 -17.97
C ILE A 118 6.10 -6.84 -18.87
N GLU A 119 6.88 -7.57 -19.64
CA GLU A 119 7.87 -7.00 -20.55
C GLU A 119 7.20 -6.10 -21.59
N THR A 120 6.09 -6.57 -22.16
CA THR A 120 5.27 -5.78 -23.09
C THR A 120 4.71 -4.54 -22.38
N LEU A 121 4.18 -4.69 -21.14
CA LEU A 121 3.68 -3.55 -20.37
C LEU A 121 4.73 -2.47 -20.20
N GLN A 122 5.96 -2.84 -19.83
CA GLN A 122 7.08 -1.91 -19.66
C GLN A 122 7.48 -1.24 -20.99
N ALA A 123 7.42 -1.99 -22.11
CA ALA A 123 7.82 -1.49 -23.41
C ALA A 123 6.80 -0.54 -24.06
N VAL A 124 5.49 -0.87 -23.94
CA VAL A 124 4.44 -0.14 -24.69
C VAL A 124 3.79 0.98 -23.89
N SER A 125 3.86 0.93 -22.54
CA SER A 125 3.17 1.91 -21.69
C SER A 125 3.65 3.33 -21.93
N ARG A 126 2.71 4.28 -21.86
CA ARG A 126 2.99 5.71 -21.93
C ARG A 126 2.30 6.41 -20.77
N PHE A 127 3.04 7.27 -20.11
CA PHE A 127 2.53 8.09 -19.01
C PHE A 127 2.06 9.44 -19.56
N VAL A 128 0.90 9.87 -19.08
CA VAL A 128 0.38 11.22 -19.34
C VAL A 128 0.29 11.99 -18.02
N ARG A 129 0.64 13.26 -18.07
CA ARG A 129 0.42 14.15 -16.91
C ARG A 129 -1.04 14.59 -16.91
N ILE A 130 -1.67 14.50 -15.75
CA ILE A 130 -3.03 14.97 -15.53
C ILE A 130 -3.05 16.07 -14.49
N THR A 131 -4.03 16.95 -14.55
CA THR A 131 -4.26 18.01 -13.57
C THR A 131 -4.97 17.47 -12.34
N ALA A 132 -4.98 18.23 -11.24
CA ALA A 132 -5.79 17.89 -10.06
C ALA A 132 -7.29 17.77 -10.41
N SER A 133 -7.80 18.63 -11.30
CA SER A 133 -9.18 18.53 -11.81
C SER A 133 -9.41 17.23 -12.59
N GLY A 134 -8.46 16.82 -13.42
CA GLY A 134 -8.53 15.54 -14.14
C GLY A 134 -8.52 14.34 -13.19
N ILE A 135 -7.77 14.41 -12.09
CA ILE A 135 -7.81 13.37 -11.04
C ILE A 135 -9.21 13.32 -10.39
N ALA A 136 -9.76 14.48 -10.01
CA ALA A 136 -11.10 14.54 -9.40
C ALA A 136 -12.18 13.99 -10.33
N GLU A 137 -12.10 14.31 -11.62
CA GLU A 137 -13.02 13.82 -12.65
C GLU A 137 -12.90 12.31 -12.90
N SER A 138 -11.71 11.75 -12.71
CA SER A 138 -11.45 10.30 -12.86
C SER A 138 -12.04 9.45 -11.74
N HIS A 139 -12.49 10.07 -10.65
CA HIS A 139 -13.09 9.39 -9.51
C HIS A 139 -14.59 9.69 -9.43
N PRO A 140 -15.39 8.85 -8.76
CA PRO A 140 -16.80 9.16 -8.51
C PRO A 140 -16.93 10.49 -7.78
N HIS A 141 -17.54 11.50 -8.41
CA HIS A 141 -17.60 12.86 -7.86
C HIS A 141 -19.03 13.40 -7.67
N ASN A 142 -20.01 12.93 -8.43
CA ASN A 142 -21.39 13.41 -8.36
C ASN A 142 -22.38 12.39 -7.79
N ILE A 143 -21.88 11.40 -7.01
CA ILE A 143 -22.67 10.36 -6.41
C ILE A 143 -22.31 10.14 -4.94
N THR A 144 -23.28 9.68 -4.16
CA THR A 144 -23.01 9.13 -2.82
C THR A 144 -22.77 7.63 -2.95
N ILE A 145 -21.57 7.18 -2.54
CA ILE A 145 -21.22 5.76 -2.57
C ILE A 145 -21.97 5.06 -1.44
N THR A 146 -22.87 4.14 -1.80
CA THR A 146 -23.64 3.33 -0.84
C THR A 146 -23.01 1.97 -0.59
N LYS A 147 -22.18 1.49 -1.52
CA LYS A 147 -21.41 0.24 -1.39
C LYS A 147 -20.03 0.46 -1.99
N GLU A 148 -19.00 0.33 -1.16
CA GLU A 148 -17.61 0.43 -1.61
C GLU A 148 -17.20 -0.81 -2.40
N ALA A 149 -16.39 -0.60 -3.43
CA ALA A 149 -15.70 -1.71 -4.09
C ALA A 149 -14.47 -2.12 -3.26
N PRO A 150 -14.06 -3.40 -3.27
CA PRO A 150 -12.93 -3.89 -2.48
C PRO A 150 -11.61 -3.13 -2.71
N ASN A 151 -11.45 -2.58 -3.91
CA ASN A 151 -10.24 -1.86 -4.33
C ASN A 151 -10.37 -0.33 -4.25
N TYR A 152 -11.50 0.17 -3.77
CA TYR A 152 -11.79 1.59 -3.73
C TYR A 152 -12.32 1.97 -2.35
N SER A 153 -11.49 2.62 -1.57
CA SER A 153 -11.82 3.27 -0.30
C SER A 153 -11.47 4.74 -0.37
N ARG A 154 -12.34 5.60 0.14
CA ARG A 154 -12.06 7.03 0.33
C ARG A 154 -11.33 7.28 1.63
#